data_072ea74772b330ca15be94b8b02dc302
#
_entry.id   072ea74772b330ca15be94b8b02dc302
#
_cell.length_a   1.000
_cell.length_b   1.000
_cell.length_c   1.000
_cell.angle_alpha   90.00
_cell.angle_beta   90.00
_cell.angle_gamma   90.00
#
_symmetry.space_group_name_H-M   'P 1'
#
loop_
_entity.id
_entity.type
_entity.pdbx_description
1 polymer ?
#
loop_
_entity_poly.entity_id
_entity_poly.type
_entity_poly.pdbx_seq_one_letter_code
_entity_poly.pdbx_strand_id
1 'polypeptide(L)'
;GTLVANNVEALGTGDVTNNATLELNTGGDFDNAISGSGQVVKSGDKTLTLSGANSYSGATTISGGTLIATHVNALGTGAIDNRASLLLDASGQFTVTDLTTESGGNTEIGAGSTLQATTLTQKSDSTLTINLDSNTADPVIHAASQVSLAGTLDITGVGDVLDSDPASTDDLDTFTLIASDKTIAGDFEKLTVAGMDADLADFITVDGRIDDTGKQYELTTALTWYADRDDAVTDAHGTFNLTNADGSFAVNTVLENVDATLDPASATGWDGTSLIKQGAGTLILNAENTYTGGTTISGGTLVATNVDALGSGDVTDDATLELNTGGTFDNAISGSGQVVKSGDDVLTLSGANSYSGGTLISDGTLVASNVEALGTGDVTDDAVLELNTGGDFDNAISGSGQVVKSGDETLTLSGSNTYTGGTLISDGTLVASNVEALGTGDVTDDAVLELNTGGDFDNAISGSGQVVKSGDDVLTLSGANSYSGGTLISDGTLVASNVEALGTGDV
;
A
#
# COMPACT_ATOMS: atom_id res chain seq x y z
N GLY A 1 2.23 -18.25 -42.12
CA GLY A 1 2.32 -19.28 -41.07
C GLY A 1 2.34 -18.65 -39.72
N THR A 2 2.28 -19.47 -38.65
CA THR A 2 2.33 -19.01 -37.26
C THR A 2 3.64 -19.47 -36.61
N LEU A 3 4.31 -18.56 -35.96
CA LEU A 3 5.42 -18.85 -35.06
C LEU A 3 4.93 -18.71 -33.63
N VAL A 4 5.09 -19.75 -32.80
CA VAL A 4 4.69 -19.75 -31.39
C VAL A 4 5.93 -19.68 -30.51
N ALA A 5 6.01 -18.65 -29.67
CA ALA A 5 7.04 -18.50 -28.67
C ALA A 5 6.45 -18.88 -27.29
N ASN A 6 7.00 -19.93 -26.67
CA ASN A 6 6.57 -20.41 -25.35
C ASN A 6 7.50 -19.93 -24.20
N ASN A 7 8.41 -19.04 -24.52
CA ASN A 7 9.35 -18.40 -23.60
C ASN A 7 9.70 -17.03 -24.15
N VAL A 8 9.86 -16.02 -23.31
CA VAL A 8 10.21 -14.64 -23.73
C VAL A 8 11.55 -14.56 -24.43
N GLU A 9 12.48 -15.44 -24.13
CA GLU A 9 13.81 -15.52 -24.76
C GLU A 9 13.84 -16.38 -26.04
N ALA A 10 12.71 -16.98 -26.44
CA ALA A 10 12.65 -17.93 -27.57
C ALA A 10 13.11 -17.33 -28.90
N LEU A 11 13.03 -16.01 -29.05
CA LEU A 11 13.41 -15.30 -30.27
C LEU A 11 14.79 -14.60 -30.16
N GLY A 12 15.51 -14.84 -29.07
CA GLY A 12 16.78 -14.15 -28.78
C GLY A 12 16.57 -12.68 -28.42
N THR A 13 17.63 -11.88 -28.47
CA THR A 13 17.64 -10.48 -28.02
C THR A 13 17.56 -9.45 -29.15
N GLY A 14 17.39 -9.91 -30.39
CA GLY A 14 17.32 -9.02 -31.56
C GLY A 14 15.89 -8.63 -31.93
N ASP A 15 15.74 -7.60 -32.75
CA ASP A 15 14.45 -7.16 -33.26
C ASP A 15 13.76 -8.27 -34.08
N VAL A 16 12.44 -8.31 -34.03
CA VAL A 16 11.61 -9.29 -34.75
C VAL A 16 10.90 -8.64 -35.91
N THR A 17 11.11 -9.18 -37.13
CA THR A 17 10.30 -8.79 -38.28
C THR A 17 9.21 -9.83 -38.52
N ASN A 18 7.97 -9.45 -38.19
CA ASN A 18 6.78 -10.30 -38.29
C ASN A 18 5.92 -9.89 -39.51
N ASN A 19 5.84 -10.73 -40.51
CA ASN A 19 4.96 -10.54 -41.67
C ASN A 19 3.88 -11.63 -41.80
N ALA A 20 3.62 -12.36 -40.69
CA ALA A 20 2.62 -13.42 -40.65
C ALA A 20 1.91 -13.40 -39.28
N THR A 21 1.99 -14.46 -38.49
CA THR A 21 1.45 -14.51 -37.13
C THR A 21 2.57 -14.86 -36.16
N LEU A 22 2.78 -13.98 -35.17
CA LEU A 22 3.60 -14.26 -34.02
C LEU A 22 2.66 -14.50 -32.80
N GLU A 23 2.69 -15.70 -32.26
CA GLU A 23 1.96 -16.06 -31.05
C GLU A 23 2.92 -16.11 -29.86
N LEU A 24 2.63 -15.33 -28.83
CA LEU A 24 3.34 -15.27 -27.56
C LEU A 24 2.52 -16.01 -26.50
N ASN A 25 2.80 -17.31 -26.36
CA ASN A 25 2.18 -18.20 -25.37
C ASN A 25 3.07 -18.32 -24.12
N THR A 26 3.34 -17.19 -23.49
CA THR A 26 4.29 -17.10 -22.37
C THR A 26 3.90 -15.97 -21.42
N GLY A 27 4.57 -15.90 -20.28
CA GLY A 27 4.57 -14.77 -19.36
C GLY A 27 5.98 -14.27 -19.10
N GLY A 28 6.10 -13.08 -18.53
CA GLY A 28 7.34 -12.35 -18.28
C GLY A 28 7.51 -11.18 -19.24
N ASP A 29 8.71 -10.58 -19.28
CA ASP A 29 9.00 -9.38 -20.05
C ASP A 29 9.52 -9.74 -21.43
N PHE A 30 8.90 -9.19 -22.47
CA PHE A 30 9.28 -9.34 -23.86
C PHE A 30 9.73 -7.98 -24.41
N ASP A 31 11.03 -7.80 -24.51
CA ASP A 31 11.67 -6.52 -24.80
C ASP A 31 12.01 -6.32 -26.30
N ASN A 32 11.89 -7.39 -27.11
CA ASN A 32 12.21 -7.29 -28.54
C ASN A 32 11.28 -6.30 -29.25
N ALA A 33 11.84 -5.41 -30.06
CA ALA A 33 11.04 -4.60 -30.94
C ALA A 33 10.46 -5.45 -32.10
N ILE A 34 9.15 -5.36 -32.30
CA ILE A 34 8.42 -6.10 -33.35
C ILE A 34 8.03 -5.14 -34.47
N SER A 35 8.37 -5.49 -35.70
CA SER A 35 8.05 -4.74 -36.90
C SER A 35 7.37 -5.62 -37.96
N GLY A 36 6.90 -5.03 -39.07
CA GLY A 36 6.31 -5.75 -40.16
C GLY A 36 4.79 -5.63 -40.27
N SER A 37 4.17 -6.45 -41.13
CA SER A 37 2.71 -6.39 -41.38
C SER A 37 1.91 -7.51 -40.74
N GLY A 38 2.57 -8.38 -39.96
CA GLY A 38 1.95 -9.53 -39.34
C GLY A 38 1.22 -9.19 -38.06
N GLN A 39 0.36 -10.10 -37.59
CA GLN A 39 -0.38 -9.97 -36.34
C GLN A 39 0.40 -10.55 -35.17
N VAL A 40 0.12 -10.02 -33.99
CA VAL A 40 0.63 -10.53 -32.70
C VAL A 40 -0.55 -11.12 -31.90
N VAL A 41 -0.37 -12.31 -31.36
CA VAL A 41 -1.38 -12.98 -30.53
C VAL A 41 -0.76 -13.26 -29.17
N LYS A 42 -1.35 -12.71 -28.10
CA LYS A 42 -1.08 -13.14 -26.73
C LYS A 42 -2.04 -14.28 -26.38
N SER A 43 -1.49 -15.42 -26.00
CA SER A 43 -2.25 -16.60 -25.59
C SER A 43 -1.73 -17.18 -24.27
N GLY A 44 -2.45 -18.20 -23.74
CA GLY A 44 -2.15 -18.78 -22.41
C GLY A 44 -2.58 -17.85 -21.28
N ASP A 45 -2.47 -18.35 -20.06
CA ASP A 45 -3.04 -17.79 -18.82
C ASP A 45 -2.10 -16.85 -18.05
N LYS A 46 -0.86 -16.69 -18.51
CA LYS A 46 0.17 -15.90 -17.82
C LYS A 46 0.13 -14.42 -18.21
N THR A 47 0.73 -13.59 -17.35
CA THR A 47 0.97 -12.17 -17.63
C THR A 47 2.21 -12.00 -18.49
N LEU A 48 2.06 -11.29 -19.61
CA LEU A 48 3.13 -10.90 -20.51
C LEU A 48 3.25 -9.38 -20.56
N THR A 49 4.45 -8.85 -20.39
CA THR A 49 4.75 -7.43 -20.55
C THR A 49 5.40 -7.19 -21.91
N LEU A 50 4.87 -6.25 -22.70
CA LEU A 50 5.52 -5.73 -23.89
C LEU A 50 6.11 -4.34 -23.59
N SER A 51 7.42 -4.23 -23.59
CA SER A 51 8.16 -2.98 -23.37
C SER A 51 8.78 -2.40 -24.64
N GLY A 52 8.84 -3.19 -25.72
CA GLY A 52 9.43 -2.78 -27.00
C GLY A 52 8.64 -1.68 -27.71
N ALA A 53 9.35 -0.76 -28.37
CA ALA A 53 8.77 0.20 -29.31
C ALA A 53 8.38 -0.52 -30.61
N ASN A 54 7.19 -1.08 -30.66
CA ASN A 54 6.71 -1.90 -31.77
C ASN A 54 6.13 -1.06 -32.91
N SER A 55 6.35 -1.49 -34.14
CA SER A 55 5.88 -0.80 -35.36
C SER A 55 5.12 -1.72 -36.32
N TYR A 56 4.74 -2.91 -35.90
CA TYR A 56 3.93 -3.80 -36.72
C TYR A 56 2.54 -3.21 -36.99
N SER A 57 2.02 -3.45 -38.19
CA SER A 57 0.73 -2.90 -38.62
C SER A 57 -0.43 -3.92 -38.61
N GLY A 58 -0.14 -5.18 -38.30
CA GLY A 58 -1.18 -6.19 -38.14
C GLY A 58 -1.90 -6.05 -36.79
N ALA A 59 -2.98 -6.80 -36.64
CA ALA A 59 -3.76 -6.74 -35.41
C ALA A 59 -3.03 -7.35 -34.20
N THR A 60 -3.39 -6.88 -33.00
CA THR A 60 -3.04 -7.52 -31.72
C THR A 60 -4.27 -8.21 -31.16
N THR A 61 -4.17 -9.53 -30.91
CA THR A 61 -5.26 -10.32 -30.30
C THR A 61 -4.82 -10.82 -28.94
N ILE A 62 -5.59 -10.52 -27.90
CA ILE A 62 -5.39 -11.05 -26.55
C ILE A 62 -6.45 -12.13 -26.32
N SER A 63 -6.05 -13.41 -26.39
CA SER A 63 -6.95 -14.55 -26.28
C SER A 63 -6.94 -15.23 -24.91
N GLY A 64 -6.00 -14.88 -24.03
CA GLY A 64 -5.92 -15.43 -22.69
C GLY A 64 -4.84 -14.77 -21.83
N GLY A 65 -4.99 -14.82 -20.51
CA GLY A 65 -4.10 -14.19 -19.54
C GLY A 65 -4.13 -12.67 -19.59
N THR A 66 -3.02 -12.05 -19.24
CA THR A 66 -2.89 -10.58 -19.21
C THR A 66 -1.78 -10.11 -20.14
N LEU A 67 -2.05 -9.06 -20.91
CA LEU A 67 -1.06 -8.31 -21.68
C LEU A 67 -0.89 -6.93 -21.07
N ILE A 68 0.33 -6.60 -20.65
CA ILE A 68 0.70 -5.28 -20.15
C ILE A 68 1.55 -4.57 -21.20
N ALA A 69 1.16 -3.37 -21.59
CA ALA A 69 1.88 -2.51 -22.51
C ALA A 69 2.54 -1.36 -21.74
N THR A 70 3.86 -1.42 -21.54
CA THR A 70 4.63 -0.41 -20.77
C THR A 70 5.33 0.63 -21.65
N HIS A 71 5.06 0.61 -22.95
CA HIS A 71 5.51 1.61 -23.91
C HIS A 71 4.34 2.00 -24.82
N VAL A 72 4.15 3.28 -25.10
CA VAL A 72 3.02 3.81 -25.91
C VAL A 72 2.88 3.17 -27.30
N ASN A 73 3.95 2.65 -27.86
CA ASN A 73 3.95 1.91 -29.13
C ASN A 73 3.98 0.38 -28.95
N ALA A 74 3.85 -0.15 -27.73
CA ALA A 74 4.01 -1.59 -27.47
C ALA A 74 3.04 -2.48 -28.29
N LEU A 75 1.88 -1.96 -28.65
CA LEU A 75 0.81 -2.71 -29.34
C LEU A 75 0.83 -2.55 -30.87
N GLY A 76 1.88 -1.94 -31.44
CA GLY A 76 1.90 -1.59 -32.86
C GLY A 76 0.84 -0.55 -33.21
N THR A 77 0.41 -0.53 -34.48
CA THR A 77 -0.57 0.47 -34.97
C THR A 77 -1.88 -0.14 -35.47
N GLY A 78 -2.01 -1.47 -35.42
CA GLY A 78 -3.17 -2.20 -35.93
C GLY A 78 -4.37 -2.17 -34.96
N ALA A 79 -5.40 -2.93 -35.32
CA ALA A 79 -6.57 -3.13 -34.47
C ALA A 79 -6.23 -4.02 -33.26
N ILE A 80 -6.90 -3.80 -32.15
CA ILE A 80 -6.79 -4.62 -30.94
C ILE A 80 -8.11 -5.36 -30.71
N ASP A 81 -8.03 -6.69 -30.60
CA ASP A 81 -9.13 -7.59 -30.21
C ASP A 81 -8.80 -8.19 -28.83
N ASN A 82 -9.39 -7.61 -27.78
CA ASN A 82 -9.15 -8.03 -26.41
C ASN A 82 -10.28 -8.93 -25.90
N ARG A 83 -9.96 -10.21 -25.67
CA ARG A 83 -10.87 -11.25 -25.15
C ARG A 83 -10.47 -11.70 -23.74
N ALA A 84 -9.46 -11.09 -23.15
CA ALA A 84 -8.93 -11.44 -21.83
C ALA A 84 -8.59 -10.17 -21.06
N SER A 85 -7.35 -9.92 -20.66
CA SER A 85 -6.98 -8.71 -19.93
C SER A 85 -5.90 -7.93 -20.67
N LEU A 86 -6.13 -6.63 -20.88
CA LEU A 86 -5.19 -5.67 -21.45
C LEU A 86 -5.00 -4.49 -20.49
N LEU A 87 -3.77 -4.19 -20.10
CA LEU A 87 -3.40 -2.99 -19.36
C LEU A 87 -2.50 -2.10 -20.22
N LEU A 88 -2.91 -0.85 -20.41
CA LEU A 88 -2.09 0.22 -21.00
C LEU A 88 -1.42 0.98 -19.86
N ASP A 89 -0.13 0.71 -19.63
CA ASP A 89 0.61 1.20 -18.45
C ASP A 89 1.88 1.95 -18.87
N ALA A 90 1.67 3.08 -19.56
CA ALA A 90 2.77 3.97 -19.92
C ALA A 90 2.27 5.42 -19.94
N SER A 91 2.94 6.31 -19.21
CA SER A 91 2.62 7.74 -19.28
C SER A 91 2.68 8.24 -20.72
N GLY A 92 1.52 8.69 -21.25
CA GLY A 92 1.38 9.20 -22.61
C GLY A 92 0.30 8.53 -23.43
N GLN A 93 0.29 8.85 -24.73
CA GLN A 93 -0.79 8.46 -25.63
C GLN A 93 -0.48 7.19 -26.43
N PHE A 94 -1.29 6.16 -26.22
CA PHE A 94 -1.37 5.01 -27.10
C PHE A 94 -2.19 5.37 -28.35
N THR A 95 -1.75 4.92 -29.53
CA THR A 95 -2.45 5.16 -30.79
C THR A 95 -2.67 3.85 -31.54
N VAL A 96 -3.93 3.49 -31.75
CA VAL A 96 -4.33 2.26 -32.47
C VAL A 96 -5.43 2.56 -33.50
N THR A 97 -5.67 1.65 -34.44
CA THR A 97 -6.80 1.85 -35.36
C THR A 97 -8.13 1.57 -34.66
N ASP A 98 -8.29 0.41 -34.08
CA ASP A 98 -9.53 -0.01 -33.44
C ASP A 98 -9.21 -0.71 -32.13
N LEU A 99 -10.02 -0.47 -31.10
CA LEU A 99 -10.00 -1.24 -29.87
C LEU A 99 -11.37 -1.87 -29.65
N THR A 100 -11.40 -3.20 -29.61
CA THR A 100 -12.59 -3.96 -29.24
C THR A 100 -12.28 -4.77 -27.97
N THR A 101 -13.08 -4.55 -26.93
CA THR A 101 -13.10 -5.42 -25.75
C THR A 101 -14.30 -6.35 -25.89
N GLU A 102 -14.01 -7.63 -26.08
CA GLU A 102 -15.02 -8.67 -26.26
C GLU A 102 -15.65 -9.07 -24.91
N SER A 103 -16.77 -9.78 -24.95
CA SER A 103 -17.45 -10.27 -23.76
C SER A 103 -16.50 -11.08 -22.87
N GLY A 104 -16.44 -10.75 -21.57
CA GLY A 104 -15.50 -11.31 -20.61
C GLY A 104 -14.08 -10.71 -20.65
N GLY A 105 -13.81 -9.79 -21.58
CA GLY A 105 -12.54 -9.07 -21.64
C GLY A 105 -12.52 -7.87 -20.68
N ASN A 106 -11.32 -7.53 -20.20
CA ASN A 106 -11.04 -6.29 -19.46
C ASN A 106 -10.00 -5.47 -20.19
N THR A 107 -10.28 -4.21 -20.43
CA THR A 107 -9.29 -3.23 -20.90
C THR A 107 -9.12 -2.16 -19.83
N GLU A 108 -7.89 -1.94 -19.41
CA GLU A 108 -7.54 -0.94 -18.41
C GLU A 108 -6.66 0.13 -19.03
N ILE A 109 -7.06 1.39 -18.84
CA ILE A 109 -6.25 2.58 -19.12
C ILE A 109 -5.59 2.95 -17.79
N GLY A 110 -4.30 2.66 -17.66
CA GLY A 110 -3.53 2.88 -16.44
C GLY A 110 -3.26 4.37 -16.16
N ALA A 111 -2.73 4.64 -14.98
CA ALA A 111 -2.44 5.99 -14.49
C ALA A 111 -1.57 6.79 -15.49
N GLY A 112 -1.99 8.02 -15.81
CA GLY A 112 -1.29 8.89 -16.76
C GLY A 112 -1.28 8.40 -18.21
N SER A 113 -1.98 7.31 -18.54
CA SER A 113 -2.13 6.78 -19.89
C SER A 113 -3.35 7.37 -20.59
N THR A 114 -3.25 7.58 -21.90
CA THR A 114 -4.37 8.00 -22.76
C THR A 114 -4.44 7.14 -24.02
N LEU A 115 -5.62 7.09 -24.64
CA LEU A 115 -5.86 6.30 -25.85
C LEU A 115 -6.44 7.16 -26.96
N GLN A 116 -5.80 7.10 -28.13
CA GLN A 116 -6.31 7.58 -29.41
C GLN A 116 -6.68 6.38 -30.29
N ALA A 117 -7.93 6.26 -30.70
CA ALA A 117 -8.39 5.20 -31.59
C ALA A 117 -9.20 5.76 -32.77
N THR A 118 -9.40 4.98 -33.84
CA THR A 118 -10.42 5.29 -34.83
C THR A 118 -11.79 4.83 -34.34
N THR A 119 -11.86 3.60 -33.82
CA THR A 119 -13.09 3.08 -33.18
C THR A 119 -12.82 2.50 -31.81
N LEU A 120 -13.79 2.64 -30.92
CA LEU A 120 -13.83 2.01 -29.60
C LEU A 120 -15.10 1.19 -29.46
N THR A 121 -14.96 -0.09 -29.15
CA THR A 121 -16.12 -0.98 -28.94
C THR A 121 -15.98 -1.74 -27.61
N GLN A 122 -16.90 -1.49 -26.71
CA GLN A 122 -17.09 -2.27 -25.50
C GLN A 122 -18.31 -3.17 -25.66
N LYS A 123 -18.15 -4.48 -25.46
CA LYS A 123 -19.25 -5.46 -25.58
C LYS A 123 -19.95 -5.63 -24.24
N SER A 124 -21.16 -6.20 -24.26
CA SER A 124 -21.82 -6.66 -23.03
C SER A 124 -20.91 -7.64 -22.29
N ASP A 125 -20.98 -7.61 -20.95
CA ASP A 125 -20.13 -8.43 -20.05
C ASP A 125 -18.61 -8.14 -20.18
N SER A 126 -18.19 -7.08 -20.88
CA SER A 126 -16.80 -6.59 -20.83
C SER A 126 -16.65 -5.51 -19.78
N THR A 127 -15.39 -5.25 -19.38
CA THR A 127 -15.05 -4.14 -18.47
C THR A 127 -14.08 -3.19 -19.17
N LEU A 128 -14.33 -1.91 -19.05
CA LEU A 128 -13.37 -0.84 -19.30
C LEU A 128 -13.01 -0.22 -17.95
N THR A 129 -11.77 -0.38 -17.53
CA THR A 129 -11.25 0.27 -16.32
C THR A 129 -10.46 1.51 -16.72
N ILE A 130 -10.76 2.66 -16.11
CA ILE A 130 -10.02 3.91 -16.30
C ILE A 130 -9.44 4.34 -14.96
N ASN A 131 -8.11 4.40 -14.90
CA ASN A 131 -7.40 4.93 -13.74
C ASN A 131 -7.17 6.43 -13.94
N LEU A 132 -7.77 7.24 -13.06
CA LEU A 132 -7.68 8.69 -13.09
C LEU A 132 -6.48 9.25 -12.30
N ASP A 133 -5.72 8.38 -11.61
CA ASP A 133 -4.52 8.77 -10.88
C ASP A 133 -3.51 9.43 -11.82
N SER A 134 -2.98 10.60 -11.44
CA SER A 134 -2.03 11.36 -12.24
C SER A 134 -2.49 11.65 -13.67
N ASN A 135 -3.78 11.49 -13.97
CA ASN A 135 -4.33 11.69 -15.30
C ASN A 135 -5.02 13.06 -15.38
N THR A 136 -4.34 14.01 -16.01
CA THR A 136 -4.87 15.36 -16.28
C THR A 136 -5.46 15.48 -17.69
N ALA A 137 -5.57 14.37 -18.43
CA ALA A 137 -6.07 14.38 -19.80
C ALA A 137 -7.61 14.42 -19.84
N ASP A 138 -8.13 15.35 -20.59
CA ASP A 138 -9.54 15.54 -20.86
C ASP A 138 -9.73 15.69 -22.40
N PRO A 139 -10.12 14.62 -23.11
CA PRO A 139 -10.54 13.29 -22.64
C PRO A 139 -9.38 12.32 -22.41
N VAL A 140 -9.64 11.25 -21.61
CA VAL A 140 -8.72 10.12 -21.45
C VAL A 140 -8.67 9.25 -22.69
N ILE A 141 -9.81 9.04 -23.35
CA ILE A 141 -9.94 8.28 -24.59
C ILE A 141 -10.57 9.17 -25.67
N HIS A 142 -9.93 9.25 -26.84
CA HIS A 142 -10.51 9.89 -28.00
C HIS A 142 -10.68 8.89 -29.16
N ALA A 143 -11.91 8.85 -29.75
CA ALA A 143 -12.21 8.01 -30.89
C ALA A 143 -12.67 8.85 -32.09
N ALA A 144 -11.91 8.79 -33.19
CA ALA A 144 -12.15 9.65 -34.36
C ALA A 144 -13.39 9.30 -35.19
N SER A 145 -13.99 8.11 -35.02
CA SER A 145 -15.09 7.67 -35.89
C SER A 145 -16.28 7.11 -35.15
N GLN A 146 -16.12 6.05 -34.36
CA GLN A 146 -17.23 5.36 -33.74
C GLN A 146 -16.88 4.94 -32.31
N VAL A 147 -17.81 5.19 -31.40
CA VAL A 147 -17.80 4.64 -30.03
C VAL A 147 -19.10 3.84 -29.86
N SER A 148 -18.96 2.61 -29.37
CA SER A 148 -20.07 1.75 -28.98
C SER A 148 -19.81 1.22 -27.57
N LEU A 149 -20.68 1.60 -26.64
CA LEU A 149 -20.55 1.30 -25.21
C LEU A 149 -21.57 0.23 -24.80
N ALA A 150 -21.12 -0.69 -23.97
CA ALA A 150 -21.90 -1.69 -23.23
C ALA A 150 -21.01 -2.23 -22.08
N GLY A 151 -21.53 -3.17 -21.28
CA GLY A 151 -20.76 -3.77 -20.18
C GLY A 151 -20.54 -2.82 -19.01
N THR A 152 -19.41 -2.97 -18.33
CA THR A 152 -19.08 -2.23 -17.11
C THR A 152 -18.01 -1.17 -17.38
N LEU A 153 -18.21 0.03 -16.86
CA LEU A 153 -17.18 1.03 -16.65
C LEU A 153 -16.72 0.95 -15.19
N ASP A 154 -15.44 0.71 -14.96
CA ASP A 154 -14.83 0.73 -13.62
C ASP A 154 -13.87 1.92 -13.52
N ILE A 155 -14.06 2.76 -12.53
CA ILE A 155 -13.22 3.93 -12.29
C ILE A 155 -12.33 3.67 -11.08
N THR A 156 -11.04 3.89 -11.27
CA THR A 156 -10.03 3.81 -10.21
C THR A 156 -9.21 5.11 -10.15
N GLY A 157 -8.45 5.34 -9.08
CA GLY A 157 -7.60 6.52 -8.96
C GLY A 157 -8.36 7.85 -8.90
N VAL A 158 -9.60 7.84 -8.43
CA VAL A 158 -10.44 9.06 -8.33
C VAL A 158 -9.96 10.06 -7.28
N GLY A 159 -9.00 9.67 -6.43
CA GLY A 159 -8.51 10.52 -5.35
C GLY A 159 -7.94 11.86 -5.79
N ASP A 160 -7.39 11.95 -7.00
CA ASP A 160 -6.82 13.19 -7.57
C ASP A 160 -7.88 14.08 -8.25
N VAL A 161 -9.06 13.54 -8.51
CA VAL A 161 -10.14 14.24 -9.21
C VAL A 161 -11.35 14.53 -8.31
N LEU A 162 -11.23 14.26 -7.02
CA LEU A 162 -12.22 14.67 -6.04
C LEU A 162 -12.14 16.18 -5.84
N ASP A 163 -13.28 16.85 -5.86
CA ASP A 163 -13.34 18.28 -5.54
C ASP A 163 -12.77 18.50 -4.13
N SER A 164 -11.67 19.27 -4.09
CA SER A 164 -10.88 19.52 -2.89
C SER A 164 -11.07 20.91 -2.30
N ASP A 165 -11.86 21.78 -2.93
CA ASP A 165 -12.07 23.13 -2.41
C ASP A 165 -13.24 23.18 -1.41
N PRO A 166 -12.94 23.23 -0.09
CA PRO A 166 -13.98 23.36 0.93
C PRO A 166 -14.83 24.63 0.86
N ALA A 167 -14.39 25.59 0.08
CA ALA A 167 -15.09 26.87 -0.11
C ALA A 167 -15.76 26.97 -1.48
N SER A 168 -15.62 25.96 -2.35
CA SER A 168 -16.28 25.96 -3.65
C SER A 168 -17.77 25.79 -3.47
N THR A 169 -18.51 26.73 -4.03
CA THR A 169 -19.97 26.68 -4.17
C THR A 169 -20.33 26.39 -5.63
N ASP A 170 -19.37 25.91 -6.40
CA ASP A 170 -19.56 25.67 -7.83
C ASP A 170 -20.03 24.23 -8.08
N ASP A 171 -20.59 24.00 -9.25
CA ASP A 171 -21.06 22.70 -9.71
C ASP A 171 -20.00 21.60 -9.55
N LEU A 172 -20.44 20.35 -9.33
CA LEU A 172 -19.58 19.18 -9.25
C LEU A 172 -18.63 19.11 -10.44
N ASP A 173 -17.36 18.80 -10.19
CA ASP A 173 -16.36 18.62 -11.24
C ASP A 173 -16.77 17.54 -12.22
N THR A 174 -16.72 17.87 -13.50
CA THR A 174 -17.08 16.96 -14.60
C THR A 174 -15.85 16.67 -15.45
N PHE A 175 -15.55 15.39 -15.65
CA PHE A 175 -14.42 14.92 -16.45
C PHE A 175 -14.92 14.25 -17.72
N THR A 176 -14.33 14.59 -18.87
CA THR A 176 -14.58 13.84 -20.10
C THR A 176 -13.71 12.58 -20.13
N LEU A 177 -14.30 11.42 -19.91
CA LEU A 177 -13.60 10.15 -20.00
C LEU A 177 -13.37 9.73 -21.46
N ILE A 178 -14.43 9.82 -22.28
CA ILE A 178 -14.41 9.39 -23.68
C ILE A 178 -14.98 10.50 -24.56
N ALA A 179 -14.22 10.95 -25.55
CA ALA A 179 -14.71 11.84 -26.59
C ALA A 179 -14.75 11.14 -27.94
N SER A 180 -15.73 11.50 -28.77
CA SER A 180 -15.91 10.96 -30.12
C SER A 180 -16.25 12.06 -31.12
N ASP A 181 -15.69 11.97 -32.33
CA ASP A 181 -16.09 12.87 -33.43
C ASP A 181 -17.53 12.59 -33.93
N LYS A 182 -18.08 11.43 -33.61
CA LYS A 182 -19.45 11.00 -33.93
C LYS A 182 -20.24 10.69 -32.67
N THR A 183 -21.54 10.57 -32.85
CA THR A 183 -22.43 10.19 -31.76
C THR A 183 -22.06 8.82 -31.19
N ILE A 184 -21.92 8.74 -29.88
CA ILE A 184 -21.68 7.51 -29.12
C ILE A 184 -22.95 6.66 -29.20
N ALA A 185 -22.79 5.35 -29.43
CA ALA A 185 -23.88 4.39 -29.51
C ALA A 185 -23.87 3.50 -28.25
N GLY A 186 -25.07 3.30 -27.67
CA GLY A 186 -25.19 2.52 -26.42
C GLY A 186 -24.75 3.29 -25.21
N ASP A 187 -24.65 2.60 -24.08
CA ASP A 187 -24.21 3.14 -22.80
C ASP A 187 -23.64 1.99 -21.97
N PHE A 188 -22.86 2.29 -20.94
CA PHE A 188 -22.43 1.28 -19.99
C PHE A 188 -23.64 0.74 -19.20
N GLU A 189 -23.66 -0.57 -19.01
CA GLU A 189 -24.72 -1.27 -18.26
C GLU A 189 -24.55 -1.12 -16.76
N LYS A 190 -23.30 -0.86 -16.33
CA LYS A 190 -22.92 -0.75 -14.95
C LYS A 190 -21.74 0.22 -14.79
N LEU A 191 -21.76 1.01 -13.71
CA LEU A 191 -20.65 1.85 -13.25
C LEU A 191 -20.14 1.29 -11.91
N THR A 192 -18.83 1.11 -11.79
CA THR A 192 -18.17 0.71 -10.55
C THR A 192 -17.04 1.67 -10.20
N VAL A 193 -16.73 1.76 -8.90
CA VAL A 193 -15.61 2.50 -8.36
C VAL A 193 -14.73 1.53 -7.60
N ALA A 194 -13.49 1.33 -8.05
CA ALA A 194 -12.58 0.35 -7.49
C ALA A 194 -13.22 -1.05 -7.34
N GLY A 195 -13.98 -1.48 -8.35
CA GLY A 195 -14.70 -2.75 -8.38
C GLY A 195 -15.97 -2.81 -7.53
N MET A 196 -16.32 -1.76 -6.78
CA MET A 196 -17.59 -1.65 -6.07
C MET A 196 -18.65 -1.04 -7.00
N ASP A 197 -19.90 -1.49 -6.86
CA ASP A 197 -21.03 -0.85 -7.53
C ASP A 197 -21.14 0.61 -7.08
N ALA A 198 -21.17 1.56 -8.01
CA ALA A 198 -21.21 2.98 -7.68
C ALA A 198 -22.40 3.33 -6.79
N ASP A 199 -23.56 2.69 -7.01
CA ASP A 199 -24.75 2.86 -6.17
C ASP A 199 -24.57 2.36 -4.72
N LEU A 200 -23.56 1.54 -4.46
CA LEU A 200 -23.20 0.97 -3.14
C LEU A 200 -21.97 1.65 -2.50
N ALA A 201 -21.28 2.49 -3.23
CA ALA A 201 -20.15 3.27 -2.73
C ALA A 201 -20.69 4.50 -2.01
N ASP A 202 -21.00 4.37 -0.72
CA ASP A 202 -21.68 5.39 0.07
C ASP A 202 -20.80 6.61 0.42
N PHE A 203 -19.49 6.54 0.20
CA PHE A 203 -18.52 7.59 0.53
C PHE A 203 -18.21 8.54 -0.65
N ILE A 204 -18.69 8.23 -1.86
CA ILE A 204 -18.49 9.02 -3.08
C ILE A 204 -19.74 8.97 -3.95
N THR A 205 -20.12 10.11 -4.50
CA THR A 205 -21.08 10.16 -5.61
C THR A 205 -20.30 10.07 -6.90
N VAL A 206 -20.64 9.11 -7.76
CA VAL A 206 -20.08 8.95 -9.10
C VAL A 206 -21.23 8.79 -10.06
N ASP A 207 -21.38 9.72 -10.99
CA ASP A 207 -22.39 9.66 -12.05
C ASP A 207 -21.69 9.72 -13.42
N GLY A 208 -22.05 8.78 -14.29
CA GLY A 208 -21.53 8.68 -15.64
C GLY A 208 -22.65 8.87 -16.65
N ARG A 209 -22.45 9.77 -17.61
CA ARG A 209 -23.47 10.07 -18.61
C ARG A 209 -22.90 10.43 -19.98
N ILE A 210 -23.70 10.23 -21.00
CA ILE A 210 -23.43 10.81 -22.32
C ILE A 210 -23.96 12.26 -22.32
N ASP A 211 -23.12 13.21 -22.75
CA ASP A 211 -23.46 14.62 -22.82
C ASP A 211 -24.62 14.92 -23.79
N ASP A 212 -25.17 16.12 -23.75
CA ASP A 212 -26.31 16.55 -24.60
C ASP A 212 -25.95 16.53 -26.11
N THR A 213 -24.68 16.59 -26.48
CA THR A 213 -24.23 16.48 -27.87
C THR A 213 -24.18 15.04 -28.37
N GLY A 214 -24.23 14.09 -27.45
CA GLY A 214 -24.09 12.66 -27.72
C GLY A 214 -22.67 12.23 -28.11
N LYS A 215 -21.66 13.05 -27.82
CA LYS A 215 -20.28 12.84 -28.29
C LYS A 215 -19.26 12.66 -27.19
N GLN A 216 -19.62 12.95 -25.97
CA GLN A 216 -18.75 12.81 -24.82
C GLN A 216 -19.42 11.89 -23.79
N TYR A 217 -18.63 11.04 -23.17
CA TYR A 217 -19.00 10.34 -21.95
C TYR A 217 -18.33 11.06 -20.80
N GLU A 218 -19.12 11.68 -19.96
CA GLU A 218 -18.71 12.51 -18.84
C GLU A 218 -18.87 11.75 -17.53
N LEU A 219 -17.96 11.99 -16.59
CA LEU A 219 -18.00 11.50 -15.23
C LEU A 219 -18.07 12.70 -14.28
N THR A 220 -18.99 12.64 -13.33
CA THR A 220 -19.07 13.59 -12.22
C THR A 220 -18.77 12.86 -10.93
N THR A 221 -17.93 13.43 -10.06
CA THR A 221 -17.54 12.83 -8.77
C THR A 221 -17.67 13.83 -7.64
N ALA A 222 -18.10 13.37 -6.47
CA ALA A 222 -18.15 14.16 -5.24
C ALA A 222 -17.91 13.28 -4.03
N LEU A 223 -17.05 13.73 -3.09
CA LEU A 223 -16.81 13.02 -1.83
C LEU A 223 -17.93 13.36 -0.83
N THR A 224 -18.54 12.35 -0.21
CA THR A 224 -19.64 12.57 0.77
C THR A 224 -19.20 13.32 2.02
N TRP A 225 -17.92 13.31 2.36
CA TRP A 225 -17.35 14.15 3.42
C TRP A 225 -17.76 15.62 3.26
N TYR A 226 -17.86 16.07 2.02
CA TYR A 226 -18.19 17.45 1.65
C TYR A 226 -19.54 17.60 0.94
N ALA A 227 -20.39 16.59 0.99
CA ALA A 227 -21.66 16.54 0.23
C ALA A 227 -22.63 17.69 0.53
N ASP A 228 -22.40 18.47 1.59
CA ASP A 228 -23.21 19.63 1.95
C ASP A 228 -22.99 20.86 1.06
N ARG A 229 -22.05 20.77 0.13
CA ARG A 229 -21.61 21.97 -0.53
C ARG A 229 -22.48 22.33 -1.67
N ASP A 230 -23.32 21.87 -2.22
CA ASP A 230 -24.22 22.27 -3.30
C ASP A 230 -24.90 21.08 -3.96
N ASP A 231 -26.19 21.07 -3.91
CA ASP A 231 -27.08 20.17 -4.66
C ASP A 231 -26.65 18.68 -4.67
N ALA A 232 -25.73 18.29 -3.77
CA ALA A 232 -25.29 16.91 -3.63
C ALA A 232 -26.48 16.02 -3.26
N VAL A 233 -26.59 14.93 -3.96
CA VAL A 233 -27.73 14.00 -3.90
C VAL A 233 -27.74 13.20 -2.61
N THR A 234 -26.64 13.22 -1.84
CA THR A 234 -26.43 12.43 -0.63
C THR A 234 -26.11 13.28 0.58
N ASP A 235 -26.57 12.84 1.74
CA ASP A 235 -26.27 13.47 3.02
C ASP A 235 -24.80 13.33 3.37
N ALA A 236 -24.15 14.38 3.89
CA ALA A 236 -22.73 14.36 4.28
C ALA A 236 -22.46 13.36 5.41
N HIS A 237 -21.40 12.59 5.28
CA HIS A 237 -20.92 11.69 6.31
C HIS A 237 -19.45 11.33 6.14
N GLY A 238 -18.80 10.92 7.24
CA GLY A 238 -17.38 10.51 7.30
C GLY A 238 -17.16 9.00 7.24
N THR A 239 -18.12 8.22 6.72
CA THR A 239 -18.00 6.76 6.62
C THR A 239 -17.50 6.34 5.24
N PHE A 240 -16.42 5.57 5.21
CA PHE A 240 -15.84 4.95 4.01
C PHE A 240 -16.03 3.44 4.09
N ASN A 241 -17.06 2.91 3.44
CA ASN A 241 -17.38 1.49 3.43
C ASN A 241 -16.91 0.82 2.13
N LEU A 242 -15.69 0.29 2.13
CA LEU A 242 -15.11 -0.43 0.99
C LEU A 242 -15.40 -1.92 1.07
N THR A 243 -16.43 -2.36 0.39
CA THR A 243 -16.94 -3.76 0.48
C THR A 243 -16.11 -4.76 -0.33
N ASN A 244 -15.41 -4.31 -1.38
CA ASN A 244 -14.55 -5.17 -2.19
C ASN A 244 -13.20 -5.38 -1.48
N ALA A 245 -12.88 -6.62 -1.09
CA ALA A 245 -11.65 -6.95 -0.37
C ALA A 245 -10.36 -6.69 -1.20
N ASP A 246 -10.45 -6.80 -2.52
CA ASP A 246 -9.33 -6.54 -3.44
C ASP A 246 -9.31 -5.08 -3.93
N GLY A 247 -10.31 -4.29 -3.55
CA GLY A 247 -10.44 -2.89 -3.94
C GLY A 247 -9.70 -1.95 -2.99
N SER A 248 -9.15 -0.89 -3.56
CA SER A 248 -8.55 0.22 -2.81
C SER A 248 -9.14 1.55 -3.28
N PHE A 249 -9.22 2.50 -2.36
CA PHE A 249 -9.64 3.86 -2.64
C PHE A 249 -8.68 4.84 -1.97
N ALA A 250 -8.11 5.76 -2.75
CA ALA A 250 -7.19 6.78 -2.24
C ALA A 250 -7.92 8.13 -2.12
N VAL A 251 -7.69 8.81 -1.01
CA VAL A 251 -8.12 10.19 -0.78
C VAL A 251 -6.89 11.07 -0.73
N ASN A 252 -6.71 11.92 -1.75
CA ASN A 252 -5.58 12.83 -1.88
C ASN A 252 -5.96 14.25 -1.44
N THR A 253 -7.24 14.52 -1.29
CA THR A 253 -7.73 15.81 -0.78
C THR A 253 -7.66 15.86 0.75
N VAL A 254 -7.42 17.05 1.29
CA VAL A 254 -7.41 17.27 2.74
C VAL A 254 -8.82 17.12 3.30
N LEU A 255 -8.97 16.30 4.33
CA LEU A 255 -10.21 16.18 5.09
C LEU A 255 -10.15 17.13 6.29
N GLU A 256 -11.01 18.15 6.26
CA GLU A 256 -11.16 19.16 7.32
C GLU A 256 -12.45 18.95 8.11
N ASN A 257 -12.54 19.59 9.27
CA ASN A 257 -13.81 19.63 9.99
C ASN A 257 -14.90 20.32 9.15
N VAL A 258 -16.04 19.67 9.04
CA VAL A 258 -17.24 20.23 8.43
C VAL A 258 -18.17 20.76 9.52
N ASP A 259 -18.77 21.93 9.29
CA ASP A 259 -19.75 22.48 10.24
C ASP A 259 -21.04 21.65 10.27
N ALA A 260 -21.14 20.77 11.27
CA ALA A 260 -22.28 19.87 11.45
C ALA A 260 -23.63 20.60 11.70
N THR A 261 -23.63 21.92 11.87
CA THR A 261 -24.86 22.71 11.97
C THR A 261 -25.43 23.08 10.60
N LEU A 262 -24.66 22.88 9.53
CA LEU A 262 -25.14 22.99 8.15
C LEU A 262 -25.90 21.70 7.81
N ASP A 263 -27.00 21.84 7.15
CA ASP A 263 -28.17 20.98 7.12
C ASP A 263 -28.03 19.47 6.83
N PRO A 264 -27.13 18.96 6.00
CA PRO A 264 -27.10 17.52 5.70
C PRO A 264 -26.35 16.65 6.70
N ALA A 265 -25.31 17.14 7.35
CA ALA A 265 -24.64 16.41 8.42
C ALA A 265 -25.58 16.08 9.59
N SER A 266 -26.59 16.94 9.80
CA SER A 266 -27.62 16.71 10.81
C SER A 266 -28.59 15.56 10.48
N ALA A 267 -28.76 15.23 9.21
CA ALA A 267 -29.65 14.15 8.76
C ALA A 267 -29.04 12.76 8.98
N THR A 268 -27.72 12.61 8.81
CA THR A 268 -26.99 11.37 9.07
C THR A 268 -26.63 11.17 10.54
N GLY A 269 -26.63 12.26 11.34
CA GLY A 269 -26.13 12.25 12.71
C GLY A 269 -24.61 12.22 12.82
N TRP A 270 -23.87 12.46 11.71
CA TRP A 270 -22.42 12.59 11.70
C TRP A 270 -22.01 13.92 12.38
N ASP A 271 -20.88 13.89 13.08
CA ASP A 271 -20.39 15.05 13.84
C ASP A 271 -19.61 16.07 13.00
N GLY A 272 -19.39 15.78 11.73
CA GLY A 272 -18.62 16.63 10.81
C GLY A 272 -17.10 16.56 11.04
N THR A 273 -16.63 15.71 11.94
CA THR A 273 -15.23 15.75 12.41
C THR A 273 -14.55 14.38 12.50
N SER A 274 -15.31 13.28 12.42
CA SER A 274 -14.81 11.91 12.61
C SER A 274 -14.83 11.09 11.31
N LEU A 275 -13.85 10.17 11.17
CA LEU A 275 -13.74 9.23 10.06
C LEU A 275 -14.02 7.81 10.55
N ILE A 276 -14.81 7.07 9.77
CA ILE A 276 -15.08 5.65 9.98
C ILE A 276 -14.72 4.86 8.72
N LYS A 277 -13.74 3.97 8.83
CA LYS A 277 -13.39 3.01 7.78
C LYS A 277 -14.08 1.67 8.05
N GLN A 278 -14.86 1.20 7.07
CA GLN A 278 -15.59 -0.07 7.11
C GLN A 278 -15.32 -0.90 5.85
N GLY A 279 -15.83 -2.15 5.86
CA GLY A 279 -15.69 -3.07 4.75
C GLY A 279 -14.28 -3.64 4.61
N ALA A 280 -14.13 -4.68 3.78
CA ALA A 280 -12.91 -5.49 3.68
C ALA A 280 -11.79 -4.87 2.82
N GLY A 281 -12.10 -3.85 2.01
CA GLY A 281 -11.14 -3.19 1.12
C GLY A 281 -10.21 -2.21 1.85
N THR A 282 -9.33 -1.56 1.09
CA THR A 282 -8.29 -0.66 1.58
C THR A 282 -8.64 0.80 1.32
N LEU A 283 -8.65 1.63 2.38
CA LEU A 283 -8.68 3.08 2.28
C LEU A 283 -7.26 3.63 2.44
N ILE A 284 -6.83 4.48 1.52
CA ILE A 284 -5.51 5.12 1.55
C ILE A 284 -5.71 6.62 1.76
N LEU A 285 -5.13 7.18 2.82
CA LEU A 285 -5.16 8.60 3.11
C LEU A 285 -3.79 9.21 2.83
N ASN A 286 -3.70 10.03 1.78
CA ASN A 286 -2.45 10.61 1.32
C ASN A 286 -2.24 12.06 1.78
N ALA A 287 -3.31 12.75 2.17
CA ALA A 287 -3.26 14.14 2.58
C ALA A 287 -2.92 14.33 4.07
N GLU A 288 -2.36 15.48 4.42
CA GLU A 288 -2.25 15.96 5.81
C GLU A 288 -3.63 16.44 6.26
N ASN A 289 -4.39 15.58 6.91
CA ASN A 289 -5.75 15.84 7.30
C ASN A 289 -5.83 16.66 8.61
N THR A 290 -6.86 17.50 8.71
CA THR A 290 -7.01 18.42 9.85
C THR A 290 -8.28 18.18 10.66
N TYR A 291 -9.04 17.14 10.37
CA TYR A 291 -10.21 16.77 11.17
C TYR A 291 -9.82 16.35 12.61
N THR A 292 -10.72 16.58 13.57
CA THR A 292 -10.38 16.47 15.00
C THR A 292 -11.17 15.40 15.75
N GLY A 293 -12.17 14.78 15.15
CA GLY A 293 -13.09 13.86 15.82
C GLY A 293 -12.60 12.42 15.96
N GLY A 294 -11.39 12.13 15.49
CA GLY A 294 -10.80 10.80 15.55
C GLY A 294 -11.15 9.89 14.37
N THR A 295 -10.48 8.73 14.36
CA THR A 295 -10.61 7.73 13.30
C THR A 295 -10.99 6.38 13.87
N THR A 296 -12.02 5.74 13.33
CA THR A 296 -12.41 4.37 13.69
C THR A 296 -12.22 3.44 12.50
N ILE A 297 -11.46 2.36 12.69
CA ILE A 297 -11.22 1.32 11.68
C ILE A 297 -11.91 0.04 12.14
N SER A 298 -13.03 -0.30 11.53
CA SER A 298 -13.85 -1.46 11.92
C SER A 298 -13.79 -2.64 10.94
N GLY A 299 -13.07 -2.50 9.82
CA GLY A 299 -12.87 -3.57 8.85
C GLY A 299 -11.90 -3.21 7.75
N GLY A 300 -11.24 -4.22 7.17
CA GLY A 300 -10.24 -4.06 6.11
C GLY A 300 -8.97 -3.36 6.57
N THR A 301 -8.39 -2.54 5.70
CA THR A 301 -7.13 -1.82 5.97
C THR A 301 -7.32 -0.32 5.76
N LEU A 302 -6.78 0.47 6.67
CA LEU A 302 -6.55 1.89 6.46
C LEU A 302 -5.04 2.14 6.38
N VAL A 303 -4.59 2.74 5.28
CA VAL A 303 -3.18 3.09 5.04
C VAL A 303 -3.01 4.60 5.22
N ALA A 304 -2.14 5.00 6.12
CA ALA A 304 -1.70 6.38 6.29
C ALA A 304 -0.32 6.57 5.66
N THR A 305 -0.20 7.48 4.69
CA THR A 305 1.06 7.74 3.98
C THR A 305 1.80 8.97 4.47
N ASN A 306 1.26 9.64 5.49
CA ASN A 306 1.95 10.67 6.27
C ASN A 306 1.46 10.65 7.72
N VAL A 307 2.18 11.30 8.63
CA VAL A 307 1.89 11.25 10.08
C VAL A 307 0.61 11.98 10.47
N ASP A 308 0.17 12.96 9.67
CA ASP A 308 -1.05 13.72 9.90
C ASP A 308 -2.25 13.19 9.12
N ALA A 309 -2.11 12.05 8.42
CA ALA A 309 -3.17 11.48 7.59
C ALA A 309 -4.45 11.14 8.37
N LEU A 310 -4.35 10.89 9.67
CA LEU A 310 -5.51 10.54 10.53
C LEU A 310 -6.04 11.73 11.34
N GLY A 311 -5.70 12.95 10.95
CA GLY A 311 -6.07 14.15 11.71
C GLY A 311 -5.47 14.14 13.11
N SER A 312 -6.07 14.90 14.03
CA SER A 312 -5.51 15.09 15.38
C SER A 312 -6.24 14.32 16.49
N GLY A 313 -7.29 13.58 16.19
CA GLY A 313 -8.05 12.81 17.17
C GLY A 313 -7.47 11.40 17.38
N ASP A 314 -7.93 10.72 18.43
CA ASP A 314 -7.50 9.36 18.74
C ASP A 314 -7.97 8.36 17.67
N VAL A 315 -7.25 7.24 17.55
CA VAL A 315 -7.56 6.15 16.61
C VAL A 315 -8.10 4.95 17.37
N THR A 316 -9.26 4.46 16.96
CA THR A 316 -9.77 3.14 17.37
C THR A 316 -9.59 2.17 16.22
N ASP A 317 -8.65 1.25 16.37
CA ASP A 317 -8.35 0.24 15.35
C ASP A 317 -8.86 -1.14 15.81
N ASP A 318 -9.90 -1.62 15.16
CA ASP A 318 -10.44 -2.98 15.35
C ASP A 318 -10.18 -3.88 14.11
N ALA A 319 -9.33 -3.45 13.17
CA ALA A 319 -8.98 -4.19 11.97
C ALA A 319 -7.48 -4.09 11.63
N THR A 320 -7.08 -3.28 10.65
CA THR A 320 -5.67 -3.07 10.31
C THR A 320 -5.39 -1.59 10.04
N LEU A 321 -4.47 -1.03 10.78
CA LEU A 321 -3.88 0.27 10.50
C LEU A 321 -2.46 0.09 9.95
N GLU A 322 -2.23 0.49 8.71
CA GLU A 322 -0.90 0.52 8.10
C GLU A 322 -0.35 1.94 8.10
N LEU A 323 0.83 2.11 8.68
CA LEU A 323 1.59 3.36 8.72
C LEU A 323 2.77 3.26 7.75
N ASN A 324 2.56 3.74 6.53
CA ASN A 324 3.57 3.78 5.45
C ASN A 324 4.16 5.19 5.36
N THR A 325 4.86 5.60 6.41
CA THR A 325 5.37 6.97 6.54
C THR A 325 6.55 7.03 7.49
N GLY A 326 7.28 8.15 7.47
CA GLY A 326 8.28 8.52 8.45
C GLY A 326 7.88 9.76 9.25
N GLY A 327 8.55 10.02 10.35
CA GLY A 327 8.27 11.14 11.24
C GLY A 327 7.73 10.71 12.60
N THR A 328 6.96 11.55 13.27
CA THR A 328 6.37 11.24 14.58
C THR A 328 4.84 11.14 14.46
N PHE A 329 4.29 10.01 14.85
CA PHE A 329 2.86 9.77 14.90
C PHE A 329 2.38 9.91 16.35
N ASP A 330 1.59 10.95 16.61
CA ASP A 330 1.21 11.37 17.97
C ASP A 330 -0.17 10.88 18.41
N ASN A 331 -1.02 10.40 17.50
CA ASN A 331 -2.35 9.92 17.86
C ASN A 331 -2.27 8.70 18.78
N ALA A 332 -3.11 8.67 19.81
CA ALA A 332 -3.28 7.49 20.63
C ALA A 332 -4.08 6.42 19.86
N ILE A 333 -3.57 5.19 19.85
CA ILE A 333 -4.19 4.06 19.14
C ILE A 333 -4.74 3.06 20.17
N SER A 334 -6.00 2.71 20.02
CA SER A 334 -6.71 1.72 20.85
C SER A 334 -7.45 0.71 19.97
N GLY A 335 -8.04 -0.32 20.58
CA GLY A 335 -8.85 -1.33 19.88
C GLY A 335 -8.21 -2.71 19.83
N SER A 336 -8.79 -3.60 19.02
CA SER A 336 -8.35 -4.99 18.87
C SER A 336 -7.56 -5.26 17.59
N GLY A 337 -7.34 -4.25 16.77
CA GLY A 337 -6.70 -4.33 15.47
C GLY A 337 -5.18 -4.43 15.54
N GLN A 338 -4.57 -4.65 14.39
CA GLN A 338 -3.13 -4.74 14.19
C GLN A 338 -2.57 -3.44 13.59
N VAL A 339 -1.47 -2.97 14.15
CA VAL A 339 -0.68 -1.88 13.55
C VAL A 339 0.46 -2.45 12.71
N VAL A 340 0.57 -2.01 11.47
CA VAL A 340 1.63 -2.41 10.54
C VAL A 340 2.49 -1.20 10.20
N LYS A 341 3.79 -1.28 10.47
CA LYS A 341 4.77 -0.33 9.93
C LYS A 341 5.32 -0.87 8.62
N SER A 342 5.16 -0.11 7.55
CA SER A 342 5.70 -0.41 6.22
C SER A 342 6.48 0.79 5.67
N GLY A 343 7.19 0.58 4.53
CA GLY A 343 8.04 1.60 3.92
C GLY A 343 9.36 1.84 4.65
N ASP A 344 10.36 2.33 3.92
CA ASP A 344 11.79 2.40 4.33
C ASP A 344 12.08 3.46 5.41
N ASP A 345 11.15 4.34 5.70
CA ASP A 345 11.36 5.49 6.58
C ASP A 345 11.39 5.12 8.07
N VAL A 346 11.89 6.06 8.88
CA VAL A 346 11.87 5.98 10.34
C VAL A 346 10.58 6.60 10.87
N LEU A 347 9.76 5.80 11.53
CA LEU A 347 8.52 6.23 12.18
C LEU A 347 8.65 6.14 13.70
N THR A 348 8.31 7.20 14.41
CA THR A 348 8.24 7.22 15.87
C THR A 348 6.78 7.16 16.34
N LEU A 349 6.43 6.18 17.15
CA LEU A 349 5.17 6.18 17.90
C LEU A 349 5.38 6.81 19.27
N SER A 350 4.70 7.93 19.51
CA SER A 350 4.82 8.68 20.76
C SER A 350 3.59 8.51 21.68
N GLY A 351 2.45 8.06 21.15
CA GLY A 351 1.22 7.83 21.89
C GLY A 351 1.34 6.72 22.94
N ALA A 352 0.59 6.85 24.05
CA ALA A 352 0.34 5.74 24.97
C ALA A 352 -0.75 4.85 24.34
N ASN A 353 -0.33 3.83 23.62
CA ASN A 353 -1.22 2.97 22.83
C ASN A 353 -1.73 1.78 23.64
N SER A 354 -2.94 1.34 23.34
CA SER A 354 -3.59 0.23 24.04
C SER A 354 -4.20 -0.84 23.12
N TYR A 355 -3.91 -0.77 21.81
CA TYR A 355 -4.37 -1.78 20.87
C TYR A 355 -3.79 -3.16 21.20
N SER A 356 -4.52 -4.22 20.86
CA SER A 356 -4.19 -5.58 21.31
C SER A 356 -3.91 -6.58 20.19
N GLY A 357 -4.10 -6.19 18.93
CA GLY A 357 -3.89 -7.11 17.80
C GLY A 357 -2.44 -7.28 17.37
N GLY A 358 -1.51 -6.61 18.07
CA GLY A 358 -0.06 -6.72 17.82
C GLY A 358 0.47 -5.70 16.83
N THR A 359 1.79 -5.69 16.72
CA THR A 359 2.54 -4.81 15.81
C THR A 359 3.34 -5.65 14.83
N LEU A 360 3.24 -5.34 13.53
CA LEU A 360 4.11 -5.89 12.49
C LEU A 360 5.02 -4.79 11.95
N ILE A 361 6.32 -4.99 12.01
CA ILE A 361 7.32 -4.13 11.39
C ILE A 361 7.84 -4.86 10.16
N SER A 362 7.33 -4.51 8.98
CA SER A 362 7.67 -5.17 7.73
C SER A 362 8.84 -4.53 7.00
N ASP A 363 9.09 -3.23 7.23
CA ASP A 363 10.18 -2.50 6.59
C ASP A 363 10.56 -1.23 7.38
N GLY A 364 11.75 -0.65 7.11
CA GLY A 364 12.26 0.57 7.72
C GLY A 364 12.57 0.44 9.21
N THR A 365 12.28 1.48 9.97
CA THR A 365 12.50 1.50 11.44
C THR A 365 11.26 2.01 12.17
N LEU A 366 10.83 1.26 13.17
CA LEU A 366 9.80 1.71 14.12
C LEU A 366 10.47 2.06 15.44
N VAL A 367 10.30 3.32 15.88
CA VAL A 367 10.81 3.81 17.16
C VAL A 367 9.68 3.86 18.18
N ALA A 368 9.81 3.10 19.26
CA ALA A 368 8.94 3.21 20.43
C ALA A 368 9.55 4.22 21.41
N SER A 369 8.89 5.36 21.61
CA SER A 369 9.37 6.42 22.53
C SER A 369 8.80 6.33 23.95
N ASN A 370 7.97 5.32 24.22
CA ASN A 370 7.53 4.92 25.55
C ASN A 370 7.17 3.42 25.55
N VAL A 371 7.05 2.81 26.72
CA VAL A 371 6.81 1.36 26.84
C VAL A 371 5.44 0.91 26.37
N GLU A 372 4.48 1.83 26.30
CA GLU A 372 3.11 1.55 25.83
C GLU A 372 2.95 1.85 24.33
N ALA A 373 4.00 2.34 23.64
CA ALA A 373 3.92 2.78 22.24
C ALA A 373 3.45 1.69 21.27
N LEU A 374 3.71 0.42 21.58
CA LEU A 374 3.36 -0.72 20.72
C LEU A 374 2.11 -1.49 21.21
N GLY A 375 1.28 -0.85 22.04
CA GLY A 375 0.09 -1.48 22.59
C GLY A 375 0.41 -2.68 23.48
N THR A 376 -0.53 -3.62 23.57
CA THR A 376 -0.42 -4.76 24.50
C THR A 376 -0.23 -6.12 23.81
N GLY A 377 -0.28 -6.17 22.48
CA GLY A 377 -0.09 -7.37 21.69
C GLY A 377 1.37 -7.68 21.40
N ASP A 378 1.66 -8.85 20.83
CA ASP A 378 3.00 -9.27 20.45
C ASP A 378 3.54 -8.42 19.28
N VAL A 379 4.87 -8.33 19.19
CA VAL A 379 5.57 -7.62 18.11
C VAL A 379 6.22 -8.63 17.17
N THR A 380 5.93 -8.53 15.89
CA THR A 380 6.68 -9.21 14.83
C THR A 380 7.58 -8.17 14.16
N ASP A 381 8.88 -8.29 14.39
CA ASP A 381 9.90 -7.40 13.82
C ASP A 381 10.65 -8.12 12.70
N ASP A 382 10.40 -7.74 11.45
CA ASP A 382 11.14 -8.24 10.29
C ASP A 382 12.10 -7.19 9.69
N ALA A 383 12.23 -6.03 10.36
CA ALA A 383 13.09 -4.92 9.94
C ALA A 383 13.90 -4.36 11.13
N VAL A 384 13.54 -3.20 11.67
CA VAL A 384 14.22 -2.63 12.84
C VAL A 384 13.22 -2.09 13.85
N LEU A 385 13.29 -2.59 15.08
CA LEU A 385 12.59 -2.03 16.23
C LEU A 385 13.59 -1.26 17.11
N GLU A 386 13.40 0.05 17.24
CA GLU A 386 14.16 0.87 18.15
C GLU A 386 13.33 1.18 19.42
N LEU A 387 13.87 0.84 20.58
CA LEU A 387 13.29 1.10 21.89
C LEU A 387 14.04 2.27 22.54
N ASN A 388 13.52 3.49 22.34
CA ASN A 388 14.06 4.73 22.88
C ASN A 388 13.26 5.17 24.11
N THR A 389 13.32 4.37 25.14
CA THR A 389 12.54 4.54 26.37
C THR A 389 13.17 3.82 27.55
N GLY A 390 12.72 4.13 28.76
CA GLY A 390 12.99 3.40 29.98
C GLY A 390 11.72 2.78 30.56
N GLY A 391 11.88 1.85 31.50
CA GLY A 391 10.78 1.11 32.15
C GLY A 391 10.73 -0.35 31.75
N ASP A 392 9.58 -0.98 31.94
CA ASP A 392 9.38 -2.41 31.66
C ASP A 392 8.65 -2.56 30.31
N PHE A 393 9.25 -3.28 29.37
CA PHE A 393 8.67 -3.61 28.07
C PHE A 393 8.30 -5.10 28.06
N ASP A 394 7.00 -5.37 28.09
CA ASP A 394 6.43 -6.71 28.35
C ASP A 394 6.01 -7.44 27.07
N ASN A 395 5.95 -6.76 25.90
CA ASN A 395 5.55 -7.38 24.64
C ASN A 395 6.56 -8.47 24.25
N ALA A 396 6.07 -9.62 23.79
CA ALA A 396 6.91 -10.62 23.18
C ALA A 396 7.34 -10.18 21.78
N ILE A 397 8.63 -10.27 21.46
CA ILE A 397 9.19 -9.86 20.18
C ILE A 397 9.66 -11.11 19.40
N SER A 398 9.20 -11.21 18.17
CA SER A 398 9.57 -12.28 17.22
C SER A 398 9.98 -11.69 15.87
N GLY A 399 10.40 -12.53 14.91
CA GLY A 399 10.74 -12.11 13.55
C GLY A 399 12.23 -12.17 13.24
N SER A 400 12.61 -11.63 12.08
CA SER A 400 13.99 -11.64 11.58
C SER A 400 14.74 -10.33 11.81
N GLY A 401 14.06 -9.32 12.33
CA GLY A 401 14.56 -7.97 12.51
C GLY A 401 15.53 -7.79 13.68
N GLN A 402 16.09 -6.59 13.77
CA GLN A 402 17.02 -6.18 14.81
C GLN A 402 16.34 -5.32 15.86
N VAL A 403 16.57 -5.61 17.13
CA VAL A 403 16.13 -4.73 18.24
C VAL A 403 17.29 -3.81 18.64
N VAL A 404 17.00 -2.51 18.68
CA VAL A 404 17.96 -1.47 19.10
C VAL A 404 17.47 -0.81 20.37
N LYS A 405 18.28 -0.86 21.44
CA LYS A 405 18.07 -0.03 22.63
C LYS A 405 18.84 1.27 22.46
N SER A 406 18.13 2.40 22.48
CA SER A 406 18.70 3.75 22.45
C SER A 406 18.19 4.61 23.62
N GLY A 407 18.75 5.83 23.75
CA GLY A 407 18.42 6.73 24.88
C GLY A 407 19.08 6.30 26.19
N ASP A 408 19.28 7.26 27.09
CA ASP A 408 20.08 7.14 28.31
C ASP A 408 19.37 6.43 29.48
N GLU A 409 18.11 6.07 29.32
CA GLU A 409 17.30 5.45 30.37
C GLU A 409 17.53 3.93 30.48
N THR A 410 17.07 3.35 31.61
CA THR A 410 17.09 1.89 31.82
C THR A 410 15.80 1.27 31.31
N LEU A 411 15.93 0.31 30.38
CA LEU A 411 14.83 -0.47 29.84
C LEU A 411 14.97 -1.94 30.27
N THR A 412 13.87 -2.52 30.76
CA THR A 412 13.80 -3.96 31.08
C THR A 412 13.03 -4.70 30.01
N LEU A 413 13.61 -5.74 29.42
CA LEU A 413 12.91 -6.71 28.60
C LEU A 413 12.57 -7.94 29.44
N SER A 414 11.27 -8.23 29.57
CA SER A 414 10.76 -9.36 30.35
C SER A 414 10.19 -10.50 29.49
N GLY A 415 9.89 -10.24 28.20
CA GLY A 415 9.33 -11.21 27.27
C GLY A 415 10.30 -12.37 26.94
N SER A 416 9.75 -13.55 26.65
CA SER A 416 10.50 -14.62 25.99
C SER A 416 10.55 -14.31 24.48
N ASN A 417 11.61 -13.65 24.05
CA ASN A 417 11.75 -13.14 22.71
C ASN A 417 12.43 -14.18 21.79
N THR A 418 12.02 -14.19 20.52
CA THR A 418 12.50 -15.15 19.53
C THR A 418 13.05 -14.52 18.26
N TYR A 419 13.18 -13.19 18.22
CA TYR A 419 13.76 -12.50 17.07
C TYR A 419 15.21 -12.94 16.80
N THR A 420 15.62 -12.87 15.55
CA THR A 420 16.91 -13.46 15.10
C THR A 420 17.93 -12.45 14.59
N GLY A 421 17.54 -11.20 14.35
CA GLY A 421 18.42 -10.17 13.77
C GLY A 421 19.41 -9.54 14.74
N GLY A 422 19.37 -9.99 16.01
CA GLY A 422 20.31 -9.53 17.06
C GLY A 422 19.83 -8.29 17.81
N THR A 423 20.60 -7.94 18.84
CA THR A 423 20.34 -6.79 19.71
C THR A 423 21.50 -5.81 19.66
N LEU A 424 21.22 -4.54 19.43
CA LEU A 424 22.18 -3.45 19.58
C LEU A 424 21.81 -2.59 20.78
N ILE A 425 22.75 -2.43 21.73
CA ILE A 425 22.63 -1.52 22.86
C ILE A 425 23.53 -0.32 22.57
N SER A 426 22.97 0.78 22.12
CA SER A 426 23.72 1.96 21.70
C SER A 426 23.89 2.99 22.80
N ASP A 427 22.97 3.03 23.77
CA ASP A 427 23.02 3.97 24.91
C ASP A 427 22.20 3.44 26.10
N GLY A 428 22.42 4.02 27.31
CA GLY A 428 21.71 3.69 28.55
C GLY A 428 21.98 2.29 29.08
N THR A 429 20.95 1.67 29.64
CA THR A 429 21.02 0.32 30.18
C THR A 429 19.90 -0.56 29.66
N LEU A 430 20.24 -1.74 29.14
CA LEU A 430 19.27 -2.78 28.82
C LEU A 430 19.35 -3.89 29.86
N VAL A 431 18.23 -4.14 30.54
CA VAL A 431 18.10 -5.22 31.53
C VAL A 431 17.38 -6.41 30.90
N ALA A 432 18.05 -7.55 30.85
CA ALA A 432 17.43 -8.82 30.49
C ALA A 432 16.99 -9.54 31.75
N SER A 433 15.67 -9.68 31.94
CA SER A 433 15.11 -10.33 33.13
C SER A 433 14.85 -11.83 32.96
N ASN A 434 15.14 -12.39 31.79
CA ASN A 434 15.21 -13.82 31.52
C ASN A 434 16.24 -14.10 30.41
N VAL A 435 16.65 -15.36 30.25
CA VAL A 435 17.71 -15.74 29.29
C VAL A 435 17.30 -15.63 27.82
N GLU A 436 16.00 -15.58 27.54
CA GLU A 436 15.45 -15.44 26.19
C GLU A 436 15.08 -13.97 25.87
N ALA A 437 15.31 -13.03 26.80
CA ALA A 437 14.86 -11.64 26.65
C ALA A 437 15.49 -10.94 25.42
N LEU A 438 16.67 -11.37 24.97
CA LEU A 438 17.40 -10.75 23.86
C LEU A 438 17.31 -11.58 22.55
N GLY A 439 16.28 -12.42 22.42
CA GLY A 439 16.11 -13.28 21.25
C GLY A 439 17.26 -14.27 21.06
N THR A 440 17.49 -14.71 19.84
CA THR A 440 18.49 -15.76 19.54
C THR A 440 19.70 -15.25 18.74
N GLY A 441 19.70 -14.00 18.32
CA GLY A 441 20.81 -13.37 17.60
C GLY A 441 21.93 -12.88 18.52
N ASP A 442 23.04 -12.44 17.94
CA ASP A 442 24.16 -11.87 18.69
C ASP A 442 23.81 -10.52 19.31
N VAL A 443 24.48 -10.16 20.39
CA VAL A 443 24.34 -8.88 21.09
C VAL A 443 25.55 -7.99 20.83
N THR A 444 25.33 -6.78 20.35
CA THR A 444 26.33 -5.73 20.33
C THR A 444 26.02 -4.75 21.46
N ASP A 445 26.85 -4.74 22.49
CA ASP A 445 26.73 -3.87 23.65
C ASP A 445 27.79 -2.76 23.59
N ASP A 446 27.34 -1.54 23.30
CA ASP A 446 28.20 -0.34 23.32
C ASP A 446 27.90 0.57 24.52
N ALA A 447 27.02 0.13 25.44
CA ALA A 447 26.63 0.88 26.64
C ALA A 447 26.65 -0.04 27.88
N VAL A 448 25.45 -0.44 28.38
CA VAL A 448 25.38 -1.36 29.54
C VAL A 448 24.33 -2.44 29.29
N LEU A 449 24.77 -3.69 29.36
CA LEU A 449 23.90 -4.86 29.42
C LEU A 449 23.84 -5.41 30.83
N GLU A 450 22.66 -5.35 31.46
CA GLU A 450 22.44 -5.98 32.76
C GLU A 450 21.68 -7.31 32.60
N LEU A 451 22.27 -8.38 33.09
CA LEU A 451 21.69 -9.72 33.10
C LEU A 451 21.15 -10.04 34.51
N ASN A 452 19.87 -9.75 34.71
CA ASN A 452 19.15 -9.99 35.98
C ASN A 452 18.34 -11.28 35.87
N THR A 453 19.04 -12.38 35.69
CA THR A 453 18.43 -13.70 35.46
C THR A 453 19.38 -14.84 35.85
N GLY A 454 18.81 -16.05 35.92
CA GLY A 454 19.55 -17.30 36.06
C GLY A 454 19.33 -18.23 34.88
N GLY A 455 20.20 -19.22 34.71
CA GLY A 455 20.16 -20.16 33.60
C GLY A 455 21.35 -20.00 32.62
N ASP A 456 21.20 -20.53 31.41
CA ASP A 456 22.23 -20.46 30.38
C ASP A 456 21.93 -19.33 29.40
N PHE A 457 22.84 -18.39 29.27
CA PHE A 457 22.77 -17.29 28.29
C PHE A 457 23.73 -17.56 27.13
N ASP A 458 23.17 -17.88 25.97
CA ASP A 458 23.94 -18.46 24.85
C ASP A 458 24.33 -17.43 23.78
N ASN A 459 23.75 -16.20 23.81
CA ASN A 459 24.04 -15.15 22.84
C ASN A 459 25.53 -14.76 22.94
N ALA A 460 26.18 -14.57 21.79
CA ALA A 460 27.52 -13.98 21.76
C ALA A 460 27.39 -12.45 21.97
N ILE A 461 28.20 -11.93 22.89
CA ILE A 461 28.22 -10.51 23.25
C ILE A 461 29.50 -9.86 22.72
N SER A 462 29.34 -8.78 21.98
CA SER A 462 30.46 -7.96 21.44
C SER A 462 30.25 -6.49 21.80
N GLY A 463 31.16 -5.62 21.42
CA GLY A 463 31.07 -4.18 21.60
C GLY A 463 31.98 -3.59 22.67
N SER A 464 31.80 -2.33 22.99
CA SER A 464 32.62 -1.58 23.95
C SER A 464 31.97 -1.43 25.33
N GLY A 465 30.75 -1.93 25.50
CA GLY A 465 29.95 -1.81 26.69
C GLY A 465 30.33 -2.73 27.84
N GLN A 466 29.68 -2.51 28.98
CA GLN A 466 29.88 -3.27 30.21
C GLN A 466 28.78 -4.30 30.42
N VAL A 467 29.12 -5.52 30.74
CA VAL A 467 28.14 -6.55 31.15
C VAL A 467 28.06 -6.58 32.69
N VAL A 468 26.85 -6.46 33.20
CA VAL A 468 26.55 -6.49 34.65
C VAL A 468 25.74 -7.74 34.96
N LYS A 469 26.21 -8.60 35.84
CA LYS A 469 25.41 -9.66 36.45
C LYS A 469 24.79 -9.17 37.72
N SER A 470 23.44 -9.18 37.80
CA SER A 470 22.66 -8.84 38.99
C SER A 470 21.66 -9.95 39.34
N GLY A 471 20.95 -9.80 40.50
CA GLY A 471 20.02 -10.82 41.00
C GLY A 471 20.73 -12.06 41.59
N ASP A 472 20.03 -12.77 42.48
CA ASP A 472 20.57 -13.83 43.37
C ASP A 472 20.89 -15.14 42.63
N ASP A 473 20.42 -15.30 41.39
CA ASP A 473 20.47 -16.55 40.64
C ASP A 473 21.87 -16.87 40.06
N VAL A 474 22.04 -18.13 39.66
CA VAL A 474 23.25 -18.60 38.93
C VAL A 474 23.03 -18.42 37.44
N LEU A 475 23.84 -17.59 36.80
CA LEU A 475 23.84 -17.36 35.35
C LEU A 475 25.10 -17.99 34.74
N THR A 476 24.94 -18.73 33.65
CA THR A 476 26.04 -19.27 32.86
C THR A 476 26.18 -18.49 31.57
N LEU A 477 27.33 -17.90 31.28
CA LEU A 477 27.65 -17.35 29.97
C LEU A 477 28.34 -18.42 29.13
N SER A 478 27.72 -18.82 28.01
CA SER A 478 28.25 -19.84 27.10
C SER A 478 28.74 -19.27 25.76
N GLY A 479 28.34 -18.02 25.43
CA GLY A 479 28.73 -17.34 24.21
C GLY A 479 30.27 -17.10 24.11
N ALA A 480 30.78 -17.04 22.88
CA ALA A 480 32.13 -16.56 22.59
C ALA A 480 32.15 -15.04 22.59
N ASN A 481 32.30 -14.44 23.76
CA ASN A 481 32.15 -13.01 23.99
C ASN A 481 33.43 -12.22 23.69
N SER A 482 33.27 -11.01 23.17
CA SER A 482 34.40 -10.14 22.79
C SER A 482 34.24 -8.70 23.29
N TYR A 483 33.20 -8.42 24.09
CA TYR A 483 33.00 -7.07 24.65
C TYR A 483 34.22 -6.60 25.49
N SER A 484 34.43 -5.29 25.53
CA SER A 484 35.68 -4.74 26.10
C SER A 484 35.48 -3.83 27.33
N GLY A 485 34.22 -3.48 27.66
CA GLY A 485 33.92 -2.59 28.80
C GLY A 485 33.97 -3.25 30.19
N GLY A 486 34.30 -4.52 30.23
CA GLY A 486 34.48 -5.29 31.47
C GLY A 486 33.21 -5.95 31.97
N THR A 487 33.36 -6.76 33.02
CA THR A 487 32.26 -7.50 33.65
C THR A 487 32.14 -7.06 35.12
N LEU A 488 30.95 -6.68 35.53
CA LEU A 488 30.63 -6.41 36.94
C LEU A 488 29.69 -7.51 37.48
N ILE A 489 30.11 -8.18 38.54
CA ILE A 489 29.21 -9.09 39.27
C ILE A 489 28.76 -8.39 40.55
N SER A 490 27.50 -7.90 40.52
CA SER A 490 26.93 -7.15 41.63
C SER A 490 26.20 -8.04 42.61
N ASP A 491 25.66 -9.18 42.15
CA ASP A 491 24.99 -10.16 43.02
C ASP A 491 24.93 -11.55 42.35
N GLY A 492 24.60 -12.60 43.11
CA GLY A 492 24.46 -13.98 42.68
C GLY A 492 25.75 -14.64 42.25
N THR A 493 25.68 -15.49 41.25
CA THR A 493 26.83 -16.25 40.72
C THR A 493 26.86 -16.15 39.22
N LEU A 494 28.06 -15.82 38.68
CA LEU A 494 28.33 -15.86 37.25
C LEU A 494 29.26 -17.05 36.94
N VAL A 495 28.87 -17.92 36.04
CA VAL A 495 29.64 -19.08 35.54
C VAL A 495 30.13 -18.76 34.14
N ALA A 496 31.44 -18.73 33.97
CA ALA A 496 32.09 -18.67 32.66
C ALA A 496 32.32 -20.08 32.13
N SER A 497 31.58 -20.48 31.12
CA SER A 497 31.63 -21.87 30.60
C SER A 497 32.73 -22.11 29.57
N ASN A 498 33.35 -21.03 29.07
CA ASN A 498 34.49 -21.09 28.14
C ASN A 498 35.48 -19.94 28.41
N VAL A 499 36.62 -19.94 27.75
CA VAL A 499 37.73 -18.98 28.00
C VAL A 499 37.41 -17.56 27.49
N GLU A 500 36.45 -17.39 26.63
CA GLU A 500 36.03 -16.11 26.06
C GLU A 500 34.74 -15.60 26.68
N ALA A 501 34.14 -16.34 27.66
CA ALA A 501 32.85 -16.03 28.23
C ALA A 501 32.74 -14.63 28.89
N LEU A 502 33.82 -14.06 29.36
CA LEU A 502 33.84 -12.77 30.06
C LEU A 502 34.40 -11.62 29.20
N GLY A 503 34.49 -11.82 27.90
CA GLY A 503 35.01 -10.81 26.99
C GLY A 503 36.51 -10.53 27.22
N THR A 504 36.93 -9.27 26.95
CA THR A 504 38.35 -8.88 27.00
C THR A 504 38.67 -7.81 28.04
N GLY A 505 37.64 -7.26 28.72
CA GLY A 505 37.81 -6.25 29.76
C GLY A 505 38.07 -6.82 31.15
N ASP A 506 38.24 -5.95 32.13
CA ASP A 506 38.42 -6.34 33.53
C ASP A 506 37.13 -6.96 34.13
N VAL A 507 37.32 -7.84 35.16
CA VAL A 507 36.22 -8.47 35.90
C VAL A 507 36.21 -8.00 37.35
#